data_efd52df5e3287f891183ed600c038df9
#
_entry.id   efd52df5e3287f891183ed600c038df9
#
_cell.length_a   1.000
_cell.length_b   1.000
_cell.length_c   1.000
_cell.angle_alpha   90.00
_cell.angle_beta   90.00
_cell.angle_gamma   90.00
#
_symmetry.space_group_name_H-M   'P 1'
#
loop_
_entity.id
_entity.type
_entity.pdbx_description
1 polymer ?
#
loop_
_entity_poly.entity_id
_entity_poly.type
_entity_poly.pdbx_seq_one_letter_code
_entity_poly.pdbx_strand_id
1 'polypeptide(L)'
;MEFKRVVVTGLGALTPIGNSIPEYWEGLINGVSGAALIKSFDTTNFKTKFACEVKNFDADAFLGRKDARKLDPFVQYALFSTEEAVKDAGLDFSKLDVNRIGVIWGSGIGGLKTFLDEVTAFAKGDGTPRFNPFFIPKMIADIAPGHISIKYGLRGPNFTTVSACASSNNSLIDSFNYIRLGKANMFITGGSEAIINEAGIGGFNAMHALSTRNDDPATASRPFDLDRDGFVAGEGAGTIILEELEHAKARGAKIYAEMIGGGMSADAYHMTAPHPEGLGAALVMRAALEDARITTAEIDYVNVHGTSTPIGDPQEVKAIRDTFGDDVYRINISSTKSMTGHLLGAAGAVEAIAAILAIKNDIIPPTINHFTDDPAFDPKINFTFNKAQKRVVRVAQSNGFGFGGHNASVIFKKYED
;
A
#
# COMPACT_ATOMS: atom_id res chain seq x y z
N MET A 1 -10.87 -0.53 -30.20
CA MET A 1 -9.43 -0.44 -29.83
C MET A 1 -9.14 -1.64 -28.96
N GLU A 2 -8.18 -2.45 -29.34
CA GLU A 2 -7.75 -3.58 -28.50
C GLU A 2 -6.84 -3.03 -27.40
N PHE A 3 -7.10 -3.40 -26.16
CA PHE A 3 -6.27 -2.99 -25.03
C PHE A 3 -4.97 -3.81 -25.00
N LYS A 4 -3.87 -3.15 -24.67
CA LYS A 4 -2.60 -3.82 -24.46
C LYS A 4 -2.59 -4.56 -23.13
N ARG A 5 -1.93 -5.71 -23.07
CA ARG A 5 -1.71 -6.45 -21.84
C ARG A 5 -0.63 -5.76 -21.00
N VAL A 6 -0.82 -5.78 -19.68
CA VAL A 6 0.07 -5.08 -18.74
C VAL A 6 0.59 -6.08 -17.72
N VAL A 7 1.91 -6.17 -17.61
CA VAL A 7 2.58 -7.13 -16.73
C VAL A 7 3.44 -6.45 -15.68
N VAL A 8 3.68 -7.16 -14.60
CA VAL A 8 4.57 -6.76 -13.50
C VAL A 8 5.96 -7.33 -13.76
N THR A 9 6.95 -6.46 -13.94
CA THR A 9 8.32 -6.87 -14.28
C THR A 9 9.35 -6.59 -13.18
N GLY A 10 9.00 -5.80 -12.16
CA GLY A 10 9.87 -5.52 -11.02
C GLY A 10 9.11 -5.12 -9.78
N LEU A 11 9.67 -5.46 -8.62
CA LEU A 11 9.13 -5.20 -7.29
C LEU A 11 10.21 -4.63 -6.37
N GLY A 12 9.80 -3.73 -5.48
CA GLY A 12 10.65 -3.22 -4.41
C GLY A 12 9.84 -2.84 -3.18
N ALA A 13 10.39 -3.05 -1.99
CA ALA A 13 9.69 -2.81 -0.74
C ALA A 13 10.60 -2.26 0.36
N LEU A 14 10.05 -1.35 1.14
CA LEU A 14 10.60 -0.90 2.42
C LEU A 14 9.45 -0.93 3.42
N THR A 15 9.45 -1.88 4.35
CA THR A 15 8.32 -2.13 5.24
C THR A 15 8.77 -2.37 6.68
N PRO A 16 7.87 -2.30 7.66
CA PRO A 16 8.20 -2.61 9.05
C PRO A 16 8.69 -4.05 9.32
N ILE A 17 8.48 -4.97 8.35
CA ILE A 17 8.82 -6.39 8.48
C ILE A 17 9.86 -6.86 7.45
N GLY A 18 10.45 -5.95 6.68
CA GLY A 18 11.51 -6.24 5.72
C GLY A 18 11.83 -5.06 4.81
N ASN A 19 13.10 -4.85 4.51
CA ASN A 19 13.62 -3.75 3.70
C ASN A 19 13.99 -4.19 2.27
N SER A 20 13.52 -5.34 1.87
CA SER A 20 13.64 -5.91 0.52
C SER A 20 12.47 -6.85 0.25
N ILE A 21 12.23 -7.17 -1.02
CA ILE A 21 11.18 -8.13 -1.42
C ILE A 21 11.37 -9.49 -0.76
N PRO A 22 12.58 -10.10 -0.71
CA PRO A 22 12.78 -11.36 -0.01
C PRO A 22 12.48 -11.28 1.48
N GLU A 23 12.96 -10.25 2.19
CA GLU A 23 12.71 -10.06 3.62
C GLU A 23 11.23 -9.81 3.90
N TYR A 24 10.59 -8.96 3.11
CA TYR A 24 9.16 -8.68 3.22
C TYR A 24 8.33 -9.95 3.04
N TRP A 25 8.63 -10.75 2.03
CA TRP A 25 7.94 -12.02 1.79
C TRP A 25 8.14 -13.03 2.93
N GLU A 26 9.36 -13.16 3.42
CA GLU A 26 9.67 -14.02 4.56
C GLU A 26 8.92 -13.55 5.82
N GLY A 27 8.90 -12.25 6.09
CA GLY A 27 8.11 -11.67 7.17
C GLY A 27 6.62 -11.98 7.06
N LEU A 28 6.06 -11.87 5.85
CA LEU A 28 4.64 -12.16 5.58
C LEU A 28 4.28 -13.64 5.85
N ILE A 29 5.02 -14.59 5.27
CA ILE A 29 4.68 -16.00 5.40
C ILE A 29 4.94 -16.58 6.80
N ASN A 30 5.85 -15.97 7.55
CA ASN A 30 6.15 -16.33 8.93
C ASN A 30 5.27 -15.60 9.97
N GLY A 31 4.38 -14.70 9.54
CA GLY A 31 3.49 -13.99 10.44
C GLY A 31 4.21 -13.02 11.39
N VAL A 32 5.23 -12.31 10.90
CA VAL A 32 6.03 -11.39 11.72
C VAL A 32 5.26 -10.09 11.96
N SER A 33 5.04 -9.73 13.23
CA SER A 33 4.49 -8.42 13.59
C SER A 33 5.55 -7.32 13.51
N GLY A 34 5.25 -6.25 12.77
CA GLY A 34 6.09 -5.06 12.71
C GLY A 34 5.90 -4.10 13.88
N ALA A 35 4.83 -4.26 14.65
CA ALA A 35 4.44 -3.33 15.70
C ALA A 35 5.37 -3.40 16.92
N ALA A 36 5.82 -2.24 17.37
CA ALA A 36 6.67 -2.06 18.55
C ALA A 36 6.46 -0.67 19.16
N LEU A 37 6.95 -0.45 20.36
CA LEU A 37 6.95 0.90 20.95
C LEU A 37 7.69 1.87 20.03
N ILE A 38 7.10 3.04 19.82
CA ILE A 38 7.66 4.12 18.97
C ILE A 38 9.00 4.59 19.58
N LYS A 39 10.00 4.73 18.71
CA LYS A 39 11.35 5.17 19.07
C LYS A 39 11.70 6.54 18.49
N SER A 40 10.98 7.01 17.48
CA SER A 40 11.27 8.24 16.73
C SER A 40 10.96 9.52 17.54
N PHE A 41 10.06 9.46 18.54
CA PHE A 41 9.72 10.59 19.41
C PHE A 41 9.21 10.12 20.79
N ASP A 42 9.10 11.05 21.76
CA ASP A 42 8.58 10.77 23.11
C ASP A 42 7.05 10.60 23.10
N THR A 43 6.60 9.41 23.45
CA THR A 43 5.18 9.03 23.49
C THR A 43 4.54 9.09 24.89
N THR A 44 5.24 9.64 25.89
CA THR A 44 4.79 9.63 27.31
C THR A 44 3.34 10.12 27.46
N ASN A 45 2.97 11.18 26.75
CA ASN A 45 1.66 11.82 26.82
C ASN A 45 0.67 11.34 25.74
N PHE A 46 1.02 10.34 24.92
CA PHE A 46 0.17 9.83 23.84
C PHE A 46 -0.69 8.66 24.31
N LYS A 47 -1.92 8.57 23.79
CA LYS A 47 -2.81 7.43 24.04
C LYS A 47 -2.26 6.14 23.42
N THR A 48 -1.77 6.23 22.19
CA THR A 48 -1.08 5.13 21.49
C THR A 48 0.42 5.39 21.53
N LYS A 49 1.19 4.41 21.99
CA LYS A 49 2.64 4.51 22.21
C LYS A 49 3.44 3.60 21.29
N PHE A 50 2.80 2.95 20.33
CA PHE A 50 3.39 1.98 19.43
C PHE A 50 2.95 2.23 17.98
N ALA A 51 3.75 1.72 17.06
CA ALA A 51 3.50 1.78 15.62
C ALA A 51 4.35 0.71 14.92
N CYS A 52 4.15 0.57 13.62
CA CYS A 52 4.98 -0.23 12.73
C CYS A 52 5.98 0.70 12.02
N GLU A 53 7.07 1.07 12.72
CA GLU A 53 8.16 1.87 12.15
C GLU A 53 9.01 1.04 11.17
N VAL A 54 9.56 1.68 10.14
CA VAL A 54 10.63 1.12 9.30
C VAL A 54 11.87 0.92 10.17
N LYS A 55 12.48 -0.28 10.07
CA LYS A 55 13.64 -0.67 10.87
C LYS A 55 14.91 -0.71 10.01
N ASN A 56 16.06 -0.37 10.61
CA ASN A 56 17.38 -0.53 9.97
C ASN A 56 17.52 0.19 8.61
N PHE A 57 16.78 1.28 8.38
CA PHE A 57 16.96 2.14 7.22
C PHE A 57 17.82 3.35 7.60
N ASP A 58 18.90 3.56 6.86
CA ASP A 58 19.80 4.70 7.02
C ASP A 58 19.79 5.52 5.73
N ALA A 59 19.08 6.65 5.77
CA ALA A 59 18.96 7.55 4.64
C ALA A 59 20.29 8.23 4.28
N ASP A 60 21.15 8.52 5.27
CA ASP A 60 22.47 9.12 5.04
C ASP A 60 23.41 8.15 4.32
N ALA A 61 23.36 6.86 4.68
CA ALA A 61 24.11 5.83 3.99
C ALA A 61 23.59 5.59 2.56
N PHE A 62 22.27 5.62 2.35
CA PHE A 62 21.65 5.36 1.05
C PHE A 62 21.80 6.52 0.05
N LEU A 63 21.54 7.77 0.47
CA LEU A 63 21.48 8.95 -0.40
C LEU A 63 22.72 9.84 -0.29
N GLY A 64 23.52 9.64 0.74
CA GLY A 64 24.50 10.62 1.19
C GLY A 64 23.85 11.74 2.01
N ARG A 65 24.51 12.15 3.10
CA ARG A 65 24.00 13.10 4.10
C ARG A 65 23.46 14.41 3.51
N LYS A 66 24.10 14.93 2.44
CA LYS A 66 23.70 16.18 1.80
C LYS A 66 22.34 16.06 1.12
N ASP A 67 22.08 14.97 0.44
CA ASP A 67 20.85 14.77 -0.33
C ASP A 67 19.73 14.22 0.55
N ALA A 68 20.01 13.37 1.52
CA ALA A 68 19.05 12.91 2.51
C ALA A 68 18.35 14.09 3.24
N ARG A 69 19.10 15.14 3.61
CA ARG A 69 18.55 16.33 4.29
C ARG A 69 17.60 17.19 3.44
N LYS A 70 17.64 17.04 2.13
CA LYS A 70 16.76 17.76 1.20
C LYS A 70 15.41 17.07 0.99
N LEU A 71 15.22 15.87 1.52
CA LEU A 71 14.06 15.02 1.31
C LEU A 71 13.35 14.73 2.62
N ASP A 72 12.02 14.70 2.57
CA ASP A 72 11.22 14.16 3.66
C ASP A 72 11.32 12.63 3.66
N PRO A 73 11.16 11.94 4.80
CA PRO A 73 11.23 10.47 4.87
C PRO A 73 10.37 9.73 3.84
N PHE A 74 9.15 10.20 3.53
CA PHE A 74 8.31 9.51 2.54
C PHE A 74 8.95 9.47 1.14
N VAL A 75 9.73 10.50 0.77
CA VAL A 75 10.49 10.53 -0.49
C VAL A 75 11.71 9.61 -0.42
N GLN A 76 12.39 9.58 0.73
CA GLN A 76 13.53 8.68 0.95
C GLN A 76 13.10 7.22 0.81
N TYR A 77 11.95 6.85 1.38
CA TYR A 77 11.35 5.51 1.27
C TYR A 77 10.98 5.17 -0.18
N ALA A 78 10.37 6.14 -0.90
CA ALA A 78 10.04 5.99 -2.32
C ALA A 78 11.27 5.69 -3.17
N LEU A 79 12.35 6.44 -2.98
CA LEU A 79 13.60 6.25 -3.74
C LEU A 79 14.28 4.92 -3.42
N PHE A 80 14.23 4.48 -2.16
CA PHE A 80 14.83 3.22 -1.73
C PHE A 80 14.09 2.02 -2.36
N SER A 81 12.78 1.95 -2.21
CA SER A 81 12.00 0.86 -2.80
C SER A 81 12.04 0.87 -4.34
N THR A 82 12.11 2.06 -4.95
CA THR A 82 12.25 2.19 -6.41
C THR A 82 13.58 1.65 -6.89
N GLU A 83 14.68 1.88 -6.17
CA GLU A 83 15.99 1.34 -6.56
C GLU A 83 16.00 -0.18 -6.59
N GLU A 84 15.38 -0.82 -5.59
CA GLU A 84 15.21 -2.27 -5.60
C GLU A 84 14.37 -2.73 -6.81
N ALA A 85 13.22 -2.10 -7.07
CA ALA A 85 12.34 -2.47 -8.18
C ALA A 85 13.01 -2.31 -9.56
N VAL A 86 13.76 -1.24 -9.76
CA VAL A 86 14.52 -0.99 -10.99
C VAL A 86 15.60 -2.06 -11.19
N LYS A 87 16.33 -2.40 -10.14
CA LYS A 87 17.33 -3.46 -10.14
C LYS A 87 16.71 -4.83 -10.37
N ASP A 88 15.60 -5.13 -9.71
CA ASP A 88 14.86 -6.38 -9.84
C ASP A 88 14.30 -6.57 -11.25
N ALA A 89 13.84 -5.50 -11.90
CA ALA A 89 13.37 -5.50 -13.29
C ALA A 89 14.51 -5.56 -14.32
N GLY A 90 15.77 -5.42 -13.90
CA GLY A 90 16.94 -5.39 -14.80
C GLY A 90 16.91 -4.22 -15.78
N LEU A 91 16.40 -3.04 -15.35
CA LEU A 91 16.23 -1.89 -16.25
C LEU A 91 17.55 -1.17 -16.53
N ASP A 92 17.84 -0.99 -17.81
CA ASP A 92 18.89 -0.11 -18.32
C ASP A 92 18.25 1.00 -19.16
N PHE A 93 18.01 2.13 -18.54
CA PHE A 93 17.32 3.26 -19.16
C PHE A 93 18.05 3.85 -20.37
N SER A 94 19.35 3.58 -20.53
CA SER A 94 20.11 4.00 -21.73
C SER A 94 19.65 3.29 -23.01
N LYS A 95 18.96 2.16 -22.88
CA LYS A 95 18.43 1.33 -23.98
C LYS A 95 16.93 1.45 -24.19
N LEU A 96 16.27 2.29 -23.39
CA LEU A 96 14.81 2.42 -23.41
C LEU A 96 14.38 3.83 -23.84
N ASP A 97 13.20 3.94 -24.41
CA ASP A 97 12.60 5.26 -24.68
C ASP A 97 12.03 5.85 -23.38
N VAL A 98 12.84 6.63 -22.68
CA VAL A 98 12.49 7.28 -21.42
C VAL A 98 11.33 8.27 -21.55
N ASN A 99 10.96 8.71 -22.76
CA ASN A 99 9.80 9.59 -22.98
C ASN A 99 8.47 8.80 -22.89
N ARG A 100 8.54 7.47 -22.93
CA ARG A 100 7.40 6.57 -22.80
C ARG A 100 7.40 5.80 -21.48
N ILE A 101 8.23 6.21 -20.52
CA ILE A 101 8.28 5.66 -19.16
C ILE A 101 7.83 6.76 -18.19
N GLY A 102 6.72 6.52 -17.52
CA GLY A 102 6.13 7.45 -16.56
C GLY A 102 6.36 7.06 -15.11
N VAL A 103 5.98 7.97 -14.20
CA VAL A 103 5.94 7.72 -12.76
C VAL A 103 4.61 8.22 -12.21
N ILE A 104 3.79 7.32 -11.68
CA ILE A 104 2.57 7.67 -10.94
C ILE A 104 2.70 7.10 -9.55
N TRP A 105 2.56 7.96 -8.52
CA TRP A 105 2.91 7.61 -7.15
C TRP A 105 1.80 7.95 -6.18
N GLY A 106 1.49 7.05 -5.24
CA GLY A 106 0.50 7.28 -4.18
C GLY A 106 1.14 7.81 -2.91
N SER A 107 0.57 8.87 -2.34
CA SER A 107 0.88 9.33 -0.98
C SER A 107 -0.36 9.99 -0.40
N GLY A 108 -0.75 9.62 0.81
CA GLY A 108 -1.96 10.14 1.44
C GLY A 108 -1.77 11.54 2.03
N ILE A 109 -0.59 11.81 2.59
CA ILE A 109 -0.32 13.04 3.36
C ILE A 109 0.91 13.81 2.84
N GLY A 110 1.92 13.10 2.31
CA GLY A 110 3.17 13.72 1.89
C GLY A 110 4.10 14.04 3.07
N GLY A 111 4.83 15.16 3.00
CA GLY A 111 5.91 15.53 3.92
C GLY A 111 5.44 16.08 5.27
N LEU A 112 4.63 15.31 6.02
CA LEU A 112 4.09 15.72 7.32
C LEU A 112 5.18 16.03 8.34
N LYS A 113 6.26 15.24 8.37
CA LYS A 113 7.40 15.47 9.29
C LYS A 113 8.06 16.81 9.02
N THR A 114 8.33 17.13 7.75
CA THR A 114 8.89 18.41 7.34
C THR A 114 7.98 19.58 7.73
N PHE A 115 6.66 19.44 7.51
CA PHE A 115 5.69 20.46 7.90
C PHE A 115 5.73 20.71 9.42
N LEU A 116 5.67 19.64 10.22
CA LEU A 116 5.70 19.71 11.68
C LEU A 116 6.97 20.40 12.19
N ASP A 117 8.13 20.01 11.68
CA ASP A 117 9.41 20.54 12.12
C ASP A 117 9.54 22.04 11.82
N GLU A 118 9.23 22.47 10.59
CA GLU A 118 9.37 23.85 10.13
C GLU A 118 8.38 24.81 10.84
N VAL A 119 7.10 24.38 10.98
CA VAL A 119 6.08 25.18 11.68
C VAL A 119 6.35 25.25 13.16
N THR A 120 6.83 24.18 13.78
CA THR A 120 7.20 24.17 15.21
C THR A 120 8.41 25.08 15.45
N ALA A 121 9.42 25.05 14.59
CA ALA A 121 10.58 25.92 14.69
C ALA A 121 10.18 27.40 14.56
N PHE A 122 9.31 27.74 13.61
CA PHE A 122 8.78 29.10 13.47
C PHE A 122 7.97 29.54 14.70
N ALA A 123 7.07 28.69 15.22
CA ALA A 123 6.22 29.01 16.37
C ALA A 123 7.00 29.22 17.67
N LYS A 124 8.14 28.53 17.83
CA LYS A 124 9.06 28.68 18.98
C LYS A 124 10.09 29.80 18.79
N GLY A 125 10.18 30.39 17.61
CA GLY A 125 11.13 31.45 17.27
C GLY A 125 10.66 32.85 17.68
N ASP A 126 11.38 33.87 17.14
CA ASP A 126 11.12 35.29 17.39
C ASP A 126 10.07 35.90 16.43
N GLY A 127 9.35 35.09 15.65
CA GLY A 127 8.37 35.52 14.63
C GLY A 127 9.02 35.86 13.28
N THR A 128 10.35 35.78 13.15
CA THR A 128 11.01 35.97 11.85
C THR A 128 10.82 34.72 10.99
N PRO A 129 10.31 34.83 9.74
CA PRO A 129 10.02 33.65 8.90
C PRO A 129 11.31 33.07 8.30
N ARG A 130 12.06 32.31 9.08
CA ARG A 130 13.29 31.61 8.69
C ARG A 130 12.99 30.16 8.34
N PHE A 131 12.25 29.90 7.25
CA PHE A 131 11.98 28.57 6.76
C PHE A 131 13.13 28.02 5.92
N ASN A 132 13.28 26.70 5.92
CA ASN A 132 14.19 26.00 5.03
C ASN A 132 13.80 26.28 3.56
N PRO A 133 14.76 26.65 2.66
CA PRO A 133 14.46 26.87 1.24
C PRO A 133 13.79 25.68 0.54
N PHE A 134 13.97 24.48 1.06
CA PHE A 134 13.35 23.25 0.56
C PHE A 134 12.03 22.90 1.27
N PHE A 135 11.51 23.73 2.18
CA PHE A 135 10.31 23.43 2.95
C PHE A 135 9.15 23.00 2.06
N ILE A 136 8.73 23.85 1.13
CA ILE A 136 7.60 23.54 0.25
C ILE A 136 7.90 22.33 -0.65
N PRO A 137 9.04 22.26 -1.37
CA PRO A 137 9.36 21.07 -2.17
C PRO A 137 9.41 19.75 -1.38
N LYS A 138 9.85 19.77 -0.12
CA LYS A 138 9.89 18.58 0.72
C LYS A 138 8.50 18.12 1.18
N MET A 139 7.57 19.07 1.33
CA MET A 139 6.25 18.82 1.92
C MET A 139 5.24 18.27 0.90
N ILE A 140 5.26 18.75 -0.33
CA ILE A 140 4.23 18.40 -1.33
C ILE A 140 4.32 16.94 -1.77
N ALA A 141 3.16 16.28 -1.88
CA ALA A 141 3.09 14.85 -2.14
C ALA A 141 3.64 14.45 -3.52
N ASP A 142 3.57 15.34 -4.51
CA ASP A 142 4.01 15.10 -5.90
C ASP A 142 5.53 15.13 -6.08
N ILE A 143 6.27 15.46 -5.03
CA ILE A 143 7.73 15.51 -5.13
C ILE A 143 8.37 14.11 -5.18
N ALA A 144 7.71 13.07 -4.66
CA ALA A 144 8.22 11.70 -4.73
C ALA A 144 8.36 11.20 -6.19
N PRO A 145 7.31 11.21 -7.04
CA PRO A 145 7.47 10.86 -8.45
C PRO A 145 8.40 11.82 -9.19
N GLY A 146 8.46 13.11 -8.80
CA GLY A 146 9.41 14.06 -9.33
C GLY A 146 10.87 13.62 -9.12
N HIS A 147 11.23 13.23 -7.90
CA HIS A 147 12.58 12.74 -7.58
C HIS A 147 12.91 11.41 -8.27
N ILE A 148 11.96 10.49 -8.37
CA ILE A 148 12.14 9.23 -9.13
C ILE A 148 12.43 9.57 -10.60
N SER A 149 11.64 10.44 -11.20
CA SER A 149 11.81 10.89 -12.58
C SER A 149 13.17 11.54 -12.84
N ILE A 150 13.59 12.44 -11.94
CA ILE A 150 14.91 13.10 -12.02
C ILE A 150 16.04 12.08 -11.90
N LYS A 151 15.96 11.14 -10.95
CA LYS A 151 17.00 10.13 -10.71
C LYS A 151 17.28 9.27 -11.95
N TYR A 152 16.23 8.90 -12.70
CA TYR A 152 16.33 7.98 -13.82
C TYR A 152 16.15 8.65 -15.20
N GLY A 153 15.96 9.96 -15.26
CA GLY A 153 15.77 10.72 -16.50
C GLY A 153 14.48 10.44 -17.25
N LEU A 154 13.41 10.01 -16.53
CA LEU A 154 12.12 9.61 -17.11
C LEU A 154 11.29 10.84 -17.49
N ARG A 155 10.67 10.83 -18.67
CA ARG A 155 9.95 11.97 -19.22
C ARG A 155 8.51 11.66 -19.63
N GLY A 156 8.01 10.46 -19.35
CA GLY A 156 6.59 10.11 -19.51
C GLY A 156 5.70 10.84 -18.50
N PRO A 157 4.39 10.52 -18.44
CA PRO A 157 3.47 11.12 -17.48
C PRO A 157 3.98 10.99 -16.03
N ASN A 158 3.92 12.10 -15.27
CA ASN A 158 4.45 12.15 -13.91
C ASN A 158 3.49 12.94 -13.01
N PHE A 159 2.90 12.28 -12.03
CA PHE A 159 2.00 12.90 -11.04
C PHE A 159 1.75 12.00 -9.82
N THR A 160 1.12 12.56 -8.80
CA THR A 160 0.73 11.84 -7.57
C THR A 160 -0.77 11.68 -7.51
N THR A 161 -1.21 10.49 -7.08
CA THR A 161 -2.59 10.23 -6.67
C THR A 161 -2.73 10.41 -5.16
N VAL A 162 -3.75 11.18 -4.74
CA VAL A 162 -4.06 11.45 -3.33
C VAL A 162 -5.52 11.07 -3.08
N SER A 163 -5.71 9.91 -2.46
CA SER A 163 -7.01 9.35 -2.08
C SER A 163 -6.92 8.59 -0.76
N ALA A 164 -6.23 9.21 0.21
CA ALA A 164 -5.97 8.65 1.53
C ALA A 164 -5.39 7.22 1.43
N CYS A 165 -6.02 6.23 2.10
CA CYS A 165 -5.52 4.85 2.14
C CYS A 165 -5.62 4.11 0.79
N ALA A 166 -6.35 4.65 -0.19
CA ALA A 166 -6.47 4.08 -1.54
C ALA A 166 -5.44 4.66 -2.54
N SER A 167 -4.57 5.60 -2.11
CA SER A 167 -3.69 6.37 -3.01
C SER A 167 -2.83 5.48 -3.91
N SER A 168 -2.14 4.49 -3.37
CA SER A 168 -1.29 3.62 -4.19
C SER A 168 -2.07 2.63 -5.06
N ASN A 169 -3.27 2.20 -4.66
CA ASN A 169 -4.13 1.45 -5.57
C ASN A 169 -4.53 2.30 -6.79
N ASN A 170 -4.85 3.58 -6.57
CA ASN A 170 -5.17 4.50 -7.67
C ASN A 170 -3.95 4.75 -8.57
N SER A 171 -2.74 4.87 -8.01
CA SER A 171 -1.53 4.99 -8.83
C SER A 171 -1.31 3.77 -9.74
N LEU A 172 -1.59 2.56 -9.23
CA LEU A 172 -1.55 1.32 -10.02
C LEU A 172 -2.60 1.33 -11.13
N ILE A 173 -3.86 1.70 -10.82
CA ILE A 173 -4.96 1.75 -11.79
C ILE A 173 -4.68 2.77 -12.89
N ASP A 174 -4.21 3.96 -12.54
CA ASP A 174 -3.88 4.98 -13.54
C ASP A 174 -2.71 4.54 -14.43
N SER A 175 -1.64 3.99 -13.85
CA SER A 175 -0.51 3.44 -14.60
C SER A 175 -0.94 2.34 -15.55
N PHE A 176 -1.77 1.40 -15.09
CA PHE A 176 -2.38 0.35 -15.88
C PHE A 176 -3.19 0.91 -17.06
N ASN A 177 -4.04 1.91 -16.79
CA ASN A 177 -4.85 2.56 -17.83
C ASN A 177 -4.00 3.26 -18.88
N TYR A 178 -2.93 3.97 -18.50
CA TYR A 178 -2.05 4.61 -19.46
C TYR A 178 -1.35 3.59 -20.36
N ILE A 179 -0.89 2.46 -19.81
CA ILE A 179 -0.22 1.41 -20.60
C ILE A 179 -1.20 0.71 -21.51
N ARG A 180 -2.34 0.22 -21.01
CA ARG A 180 -3.31 -0.53 -21.81
C ARG A 180 -3.92 0.28 -22.97
N LEU A 181 -3.97 1.61 -22.81
CA LEU A 181 -4.37 2.55 -23.86
C LEU A 181 -3.23 2.93 -24.83
N GLY A 182 -2.03 2.38 -24.67
CA GLY A 182 -0.88 2.64 -25.52
C GLY A 182 -0.27 4.03 -25.35
N LYS A 183 -0.56 4.75 -24.25
CA LYS A 183 -0.03 6.10 -23.97
C LYS A 183 1.36 6.10 -23.37
N ALA A 184 1.77 4.98 -22.78
CA ALA A 184 3.12 4.73 -22.24
C ALA A 184 3.46 3.25 -22.44
N ASN A 185 4.75 2.91 -22.33
CA ASN A 185 5.21 1.53 -22.37
C ASN A 185 5.45 0.94 -20.99
N MET A 186 5.73 1.81 -20.02
CA MET A 186 6.10 1.39 -18.65
C MET A 186 5.77 2.50 -17.65
N PHE A 187 5.49 2.09 -16.40
CA PHE A 187 5.45 2.98 -15.25
C PHE A 187 6.24 2.40 -14.09
N ILE A 188 6.98 3.28 -13.41
CA ILE A 188 7.37 3.09 -12.02
C ILE A 188 6.20 3.60 -11.19
N THR A 189 5.54 2.73 -10.46
CA THR A 189 4.32 3.05 -9.73
C THR A 189 4.31 2.40 -8.35
N GLY A 190 3.46 2.88 -7.46
CA GLY A 190 3.39 2.40 -6.09
C GLY A 190 2.99 3.51 -5.14
N GLY A 191 3.56 3.52 -3.94
CA GLY A 191 3.31 4.57 -2.96
C GLY A 191 4.25 4.53 -1.77
N SER A 192 4.32 5.66 -1.07
CA SER A 192 5.10 5.81 0.16
C SER A 192 4.40 6.72 1.17
N GLU A 193 4.63 6.43 2.45
CA GLU A 193 4.10 7.23 3.56
C GLU A 193 5.05 7.20 4.75
N ALA A 194 5.17 8.33 5.47
CA ALA A 194 6.00 8.49 6.67
C ALA A 194 5.26 9.36 7.71
N ILE A 195 4.30 8.75 8.41
CA ILE A 195 3.41 9.49 9.32
C ILE A 195 3.71 9.25 10.81
N ILE A 196 4.72 8.45 11.14
CA ILE A 196 5.03 8.14 12.53
C ILE A 196 5.83 9.31 13.12
N ASN A 197 5.09 10.32 13.53
CA ASN A 197 5.53 11.52 14.22
C ASN A 197 4.40 12.01 15.14
N GLU A 198 4.68 13.05 15.93
CA GLU A 198 3.75 13.58 16.92
C GLU A 198 2.42 14.03 16.30
N ALA A 199 2.45 14.68 15.13
CA ALA A 199 1.23 15.15 14.46
C ALA A 199 0.41 13.98 13.89
N GLY A 200 1.06 12.99 13.27
CA GLY A 200 0.38 11.83 12.70
C GLY A 200 -0.28 10.98 13.79
N ILE A 201 0.48 10.53 14.77
CA ILE A 201 -0.05 9.72 15.89
C ILE A 201 -1.06 10.51 16.71
N GLY A 202 -0.77 11.79 17.02
CA GLY A 202 -1.69 12.66 17.78
C GLY A 202 -3.00 12.91 17.05
N GLY A 203 -2.95 13.16 15.73
CA GLY A 203 -4.13 13.37 14.89
C GLY A 203 -5.05 12.16 14.84
N PHE A 204 -4.49 10.96 14.60
CA PHE A 204 -5.29 9.71 14.61
C PHE A 204 -5.77 9.32 16.02
N ASN A 205 -5.02 9.64 17.09
CA ASN A 205 -5.51 9.48 18.47
C ASN A 205 -6.71 10.38 18.77
N ALA A 206 -6.72 11.62 18.26
CA ALA A 206 -7.85 12.53 18.42
C ALA A 206 -9.14 12.01 17.76
N MET A 207 -9.00 11.23 16.69
CA MET A 207 -10.11 10.58 15.99
C MET A 207 -10.53 9.24 16.63
N HIS A 208 -9.83 8.76 17.67
CA HIS A 208 -10.03 7.43 18.25
C HIS A 208 -9.90 6.29 17.24
N ALA A 209 -9.05 6.46 16.23
CA ALA A 209 -8.88 5.49 15.14
C ALA A 209 -7.78 4.45 15.40
N LEU A 210 -6.81 4.78 16.29
CA LEU A 210 -5.70 3.90 16.62
C LEU A 210 -6.03 2.96 17.78
N SER A 211 -5.51 1.74 17.70
CA SER A 211 -5.46 0.82 18.85
C SER A 211 -4.68 1.46 20.01
N THR A 212 -5.13 1.19 21.24
CA THR A 212 -4.48 1.66 22.47
C THR A 212 -3.91 0.53 23.31
N ARG A 213 -3.69 -0.64 22.71
CA ARG A 213 -3.13 -1.85 23.37
C ARG A 213 -1.60 -1.71 23.61
N ASN A 214 -1.24 -0.75 24.45
CA ASN A 214 0.15 -0.40 24.73
C ASN A 214 0.94 -1.47 25.51
N ASP A 215 0.27 -2.35 26.20
CA ASP A 215 0.82 -3.46 26.98
C ASP A 215 1.29 -4.62 26.09
N ASP A 216 0.72 -4.77 24.89
CA ASP A 216 1.10 -5.80 23.93
C ASP A 216 1.00 -5.29 22.47
N PRO A 217 1.94 -4.41 22.04
CA PRO A 217 1.95 -3.85 20.69
C PRO A 217 1.95 -4.89 19.58
N ALA A 218 2.66 -6.00 19.78
CA ALA A 218 2.83 -7.03 18.74
C ALA A 218 1.50 -7.69 18.33
N THR A 219 0.51 -7.71 19.23
CA THR A 219 -0.80 -8.29 18.98
C THR A 219 -1.91 -7.25 18.78
N ALA A 220 -1.57 -5.96 18.66
CA ALA A 220 -2.54 -4.88 18.59
C ALA A 220 -3.29 -4.84 17.26
N SER A 221 -2.61 -5.06 16.14
CA SER A 221 -3.28 -5.19 14.83
C SER A 221 -3.85 -6.60 14.69
N ARG A 222 -5.17 -6.73 14.85
CA ARG A 222 -5.90 -8.00 14.87
C ARG A 222 -7.19 -7.96 14.04
N PRO A 223 -7.08 -7.83 12.71
CA PRO A 223 -8.26 -7.79 11.84
C PRO A 223 -9.17 -9.00 12.06
N PHE A 224 -10.48 -8.74 12.11
CA PHE A 224 -11.56 -9.74 12.29
C PHE A 224 -11.61 -10.44 13.66
N ASP A 225 -10.69 -10.15 14.58
CA ASP A 225 -10.77 -10.63 15.97
C ASP A 225 -11.85 -9.86 16.74
N LEU A 226 -12.50 -10.52 17.71
CA LEU A 226 -13.55 -9.90 18.54
C LEU A 226 -13.04 -8.66 19.29
N ASP A 227 -11.79 -8.71 19.78
CA ASP A 227 -11.18 -7.70 20.64
C ASP A 227 -10.37 -6.63 19.88
N ARG A 228 -10.62 -6.47 18.54
CA ARG A 228 -10.01 -5.39 17.75
C ARG A 228 -10.50 -4.02 18.24
N ASP A 229 -9.58 -3.07 18.39
CA ASP A 229 -9.85 -1.76 19.00
C ASP A 229 -9.39 -0.55 18.17
N GLY A 230 -8.90 -0.78 16.95
CA GLY A 230 -8.39 0.27 16.07
C GLY A 230 -7.20 -0.20 15.23
N PHE A 231 -6.79 0.60 14.26
CA PHE A 231 -5.64 0.23 13.44
C PHE A 231 -4.31 0.56 14.13
N VAL A 232 -3.24 -0.08 13.71
CA VAL A 232 -1.87 0.25 14.07
C VAL A 232 -1.24 1.05 12.94
N ALA A 233 -0.74 2.25 13.22
CA ALA A 233 -0.07 3.08 12.22
C ALA A 233 1.21 2.41 11.72
N GLY A 234 1.45 2.47 10.42
CA GLY A 234 2.66 1.99 9.77
C GLY A 234 3.23 3.01 8.80
N GLU A 235 4.49 2.81 8.42
CA GLU A 235 5.19 3.63 7.42
C GLU A 235 5.99 2.76 6.47
N GLY A 236 6.40 3.31 5.32
CA GLY A 236 7.20 2.59 4.34
C GLY A 236 6.85 2.93 2.90
N ALA A 237 7.24 2.05 1.97
CA ALA A 237 7.00 2.19 0.55
C ALA A 237 6.90 0.83 -0.15
N GLY A 238 6.11 0.80 -1.23
CA GLY A 238 6.09 -0.29 -2.20
C GLY A 238 6.21 0.25 -3.62
N THR A 239 7.05 -0.37 -4.42
CA THR A 239 7.26 -0.03 -5.84
C THR A 239 6.95 -1.23 -6.73
N ILE A 240 6.19 -0.99 -7.77
CA ILE A 240 5.85 -1.97 -8.80
C ILE A 240 6.22 -1.39 -10.17
N ILE A 241 6.92 -2.14 -10.99
CA ILE A 241 7.13 -1.81 -12.40
C ILE A 241 6.02 -2.46 -13.20
N LEU A 242 5.11 -1.62 -13.74
CA LEU A 242 4.11 -2.05 -14.71
C LEU A 242 4.63 -1.79 -16.13
N GLU A 243 4.50 -2.76 -17.00
CA GLU A 243 5.06 -2.72 -18.34
C GLU A 243 4.12 -3.37 -19.37
N GLU A 244 4.10 -2.85 -20.57
CA GLU A 244 3.39 -3.44 -21.69
C GLU A 244 4.03 -4.78 -22.04
N LEU A 245 3.21 -5.82 -22.28
CA LEU A 245 3.65 -7.20 -22.43
C LEU A 245 4.69 -7.39 -23.53
N GLU A 246 4.43 -6.87 -24.74
CA GLU A 246 5.33 -7.06 -25.87
C GLU A 246 6.64 -6.27 -25.68
N HIS A 247 6.58 -5.12 -25.00
CA HIS A 247 7.76 -4.38 -24.60
C HIS A 247 8.60 -5.18 -23.58
N ALA A 248 7.96 -5.81 -22.60
CA ALA A 248 8.61 -6.66 -21.62
C ALA A 248 9.28 -7.89 -22.27
N LYS A 249 8.57 -8.58 -23.16
CA LYS A 249 9.07 -9.72 -23.93
C LYS A 249 10.29 -9.35 -24.81
N ALA A 250 10.21 -8.21 -25.50
CA ALA A 250 11.27 -7.75 -26.39
C ALA A 250 12.61 -7.52 -25.68
N ARG A 251 12.58 -7.15 -24.41
CA ARG A 251 13.79 -6.99 -23.57
C ARG A 251 14.14 -8.22 -22.71
N GLY A 252 13.38 -9.31 -22.82
CA GLY A 252 13.58 -10.53 -22.03
C GLY A 252 13.30 -10.35 -20.54
N ALA A 253 12.31 -9.53 -20.19
CA ALA A 253 11.96 -9.26 -18.79
C ALA A 253 11.45 -10.51 -18.06
N LYS A 254 11.79 -10.62 -16.79
CA LYS A 254 11.08 -11.50 -15.86
C LYS A 254 9.67 -10.95 -15.65
N ILE A 255 8.66 -11.79 -15.68
CA ILE A 255 7.27 -11.43 -15.41
C ILE A 255 6.80 -12.12 -14.13
N TYR A 256 6.27 -11.35 -13.19
CA TYR A 256 5.71 -11.85 -11.94
C TYR A 256 4.24 -12.25 -12.04
N ALA A 257 3.46 -11.39 -12.65
CA ALA A 257 2.02 -11.52 -12.83
C ALA A 257 1.55 -10.56 -13.93
N GLU A 258 0.31 -10.67 -14.35
CA GLU A 258 -0.39 -9.72 -15.20
C GLU A 258 -1.41 -8.94 -14.37
N MET A 259 -1.43 -7.61 -14.48
CA MET A 259 -2.52 -6.79 -13.96
C MET A 259 -3.64 -6.80 -14.98
N ILE A 260 -4.81 -7.30 -14.60
CA ILE A 260 -5.90 -7.54 -15.55
C ILE A 260 -7.10 -6.62 -15.34
N GLY A 261 -7.21 -5.96 -14.19
CA GLY A 261 -8.32 -5.05 -13.92
C GLY A 261 -8.08 -4.14 -12.74
N GLY A 262 -8.82 -3.03 -12.73
CA GLY A 262 -8.85 -2.06 -11.66
C GLY A 262 -10.22 -1.40 -11.55
N GLY A 263 -10.70 -1.20 -10.34
CA GLY A 263 -11.96 -0.54 -10.04
C GLY A 263 -11.77 0.64 -9.09
N MET A 264 -12.60 1.65 -9.23
CA MET A 264 -12.69 2.81 -8.31
C MET A 264 -14.15 3.12 -8.03
N SER A 265 -14.45 3.53 -6.80
CA SER A 265 -15.78 3.99 -6.39
C SER A 265 -15.70 5.00 -5.24
N ALA A 266 -16.83 5.55 -4.87
CA ALA A 266 -16.96 6.39 -3.69
C ALA A 266 -18.11 5.90 -2.81
N ASP A 267 -17.94 5.99 -1.47
CA ASP A 267 -19.00 5.68 -0.52
C ASP A 267 -20.12 6.75 -0.53
N ALA A 268 -19.75 8.00 -0.82
CA ALA A 268 -20.65 9.16 -0.78
C ALA A 268 -21.49 9.22 0.51
N TYR A 269 -20.88 8.94 1.65
CA TYR A 269 -21.58 8.78 2.93
C TYR A 269 -21.02 9.68 4.04
N HIS A 270 -19.75 9.48 4.44
CA HIS A 270 -19.12 10.19 5.56
C HIS A 270 -17.62 10.38 5.31
N MET A 271 -17.01 11.41 5.93
CA MET A 271 -15.59 11.73 5.69
C MET A 271 -14.62 10.65 6.20
N THR A 272 -14.98 9.86 7.20
CA THR A 272 -14.09 8.85 7.80
C THR A 272 -14.71 7.47 7.97
N ALA A 273 -16.04 7.39 8.13
CA ALA A 273 -16.73 6.11 8.28
C ALA A 273 -17.11 5.54 6.89
N PRO A 274 -16.89 4.24 6.66
CA PRO A 274 -17.39 3.57 5.46
C PRO A 274 -18.92 3.51 5.46
N HIS A 275 -19.51 3.28 4.28
CA HIS A 275 -20.96 3.15 4.16
C HIS A 275 -21.46 1.95 5.00
N PRO A 276 -22.52 2.09 5.84
CA PRO A 276 -22.99 1.02 6.76
C PRO A 276 -23.30 -0.30 6.06
N GLU A 277 -23.79 -0.23 4.83
CA GLU A 277 -24.10 -1.39 4.00
C GLU A 277 -22.91 -1.87 3.14
N GLY A 278 -21.72 -1.27 3.27
CA GLY A 278 -20.56 -1.62 2.46
C GLY A 278 -20.73 -1.35 0.96
N LEU A 279 -21.60 -0.43 0.57
CA LEU A 279 -21.98 -0.25 -0.85
C LEU A 279 -20.81 0.15 -1.72
N GLY A 280 -20.00 1.13 -1.31
CA GLY A 280 -18.83 1.57 -2.09
C GLY A 280 -17.80 0.46 -2.24
N ALA A 281 -17.52 -0.30 -1.17
CA ALA A 281 -16.62 -1.44 -1.20
C ALA A 281 -17.13 -2.56 -2.13
N ALA A 282 -18.44 -2.86 -2.11
CA ALA A 282 -19.01 -3.84 -3.04
C ALA A 282 -18.97 -3.35 -4.50
N LEU A 283 -19.28 -2.07 -4.73
CA LEU A 283 -19.22 -1.46 -6.07
C LEU A 283 -17.81 -1.52 -6.65
N VAL A 284 -16.78 -1.20 -5.88
CA VAL A 284 -15.41 -1.18 -6.38
C VAL A 284 -14.90 -2.58 -6.72
N MET A 285 -15.23 -3.60 -5.91
CA MET A 285 -14.87 -4.99 -6.22
C MET A 285 -15.55 -5.47 -7.52
N ARG A 286 -16.84 -5.18 -7.70
CA ARG A 286 -17.56 -5.50 -8.94
C ARG A 286 -16.99 -4.76 -10.15
N ALA A 287 -16.67 -3.47 -10.01
CA ALA A 287 -16.06 -2.70 -11.09
C ALA A 287 -14.68 -3.28 -11.50
N ALA A 288 -13.87 -3.73 -10.54
CA ALA A 288 -12.60 -4.38 -10.84
C ALA A 288 -12.79 -5.72 -11.57
N LEU A 289 -13.76 -6.54 -11.16
CA LEU A 289 -14.11 -7.81 -11.83
C LEU A 289 -14.62 -7.56 -13.26
N GLU A 290 -15.47 -6.55 -13.46
CA GLU A 290 -15.97 -6.16 -14.77
C GLU A 290 -14.85 -5.69 -15.69
N ASP A 291 -13.94 -4.83 -15.19
CA ASP A 291 -12.79 -4.36 -15.96
C ASP A 291 -11.84 -5.50 -16.33
N ALA A 292 -11.63 -6.45 -15.41
CA ALA A 292 -10.86 -7.68 -15.64
C ALA A 292 -11.56 -8.69 -16.55
N ARG A 293 -12.87 -8.54 -16.80
CA ARG A 293 -13.72 -9.47 -17.55
C ARG A 293 -13.70 -10.89 -17.00
N ILE A 294 -13.73 -11.01 -15.67
CA ILE A 294 -13.77 -12.28 -14.93
C ILE A 294 -14.95 -12.29 -13.97
N THR A 295 -15.24 -13.48 -13.46
CA THR A 295 -16.26 -13.71 -12.44
C THR A 295 -15.61 -13.92 -11.06
N THR A 296 -16.41 -13.86 -9.99
CA THR A 296 -15.96 -14.18 -8.64
C THR A 296 -15.42 -15.60 -8.52
N ALA A 297 -15.91 -16.53 -9.35
CA ALA A 297 -15.47 -17.92 -9.41
C ALA A 297 -13.99 -18.10 -9.78
N GLU A 298 -13.35 -17.10 -10.39
CA GLU A 298 -11.95 -17.14 -10.81
C GLU A 298 -10.99 -16.59 -9.75
N ILE A 299 -11.51 -15.87 -8.74
CA ILE A 299 -10.68 -15.32 -7.65
C ILE A 299 -10.31 -16.45 -6.67
N ASP A 300 -9.04 -16.56 -6.34
CA ASP A 300 -8.50 -17.48 -5.34
C ASP A 300 -8.19 -16.80 -4.01
N TYR A 301 -7.76 -15.51 -4.05
CA TYR A 301 -7.30 -14.76 -2.90
C TYR A 301 -7.75 -13.31 -2.94
N VAL A 302 -8.19 -12.79 -1.79
CA VAL A 302 -8.44 -11.35 -1.57
C VAL A 302 -7.55 -10.85 -0.45
N ASN A 303 -6.61 -9.95 -0.77
CA ASN A 303 -5.91 -9.13 0.22
C ASN A 303 -6.82 -7.95 0.53
N VAL A 304 -7.37 -7.95 1.75
CA VAL A 304 -8.40 -7.01 2.15
C VAL A 304 -7.84 -5.73 2.72
N HIS A 305 -8.67 -4.70 2.78
CA HIS A 305 -8.34 -3.49 3.52
C HIS A 305 -8.13 -3.78 5.01
N GLY A 306 -9.05 -4.49 5.67
CA GLY A 306 -8.93 -5.13 6.98
C GLY A 306 -8.05 -4.41 7.98
N THR A 307 -8.50 -3.27 8.51
CA THR A 307 -7.67 -2.37 9.33
C THR A 307 -7.68 -2.69 10.83
N SER A 308 -8.36 -3.74 11.26
CA SER A 308 -8.53 -4.04 12.70
C SER A 308 -9.43 -3.01 13.42
N THR A 309 -10.37 -2.40 12.70
CA THR A 309 -11.31 -1.44 13.29
C THR A 309 -12.66 -2.08 13.58
N PRO A 310 -13.32 -1.71 14.72
CA PRO A 310 -14.63 -2.26 15.06
C PRO A 310 -15.71 -2.03 14.00
N ILE A 311 -15.60 -0.95 13.21
CA ILE A 311 -16.57 -0.57 12.19
C ILE A 311 -16.16 -1.05 10.79
N GLY A 312 -14.90 -0.88 10.41
CA GLY A 312 -14.44 -1.13 9.04
C GLY A 312 -14.47 -2.60 8.65
N ASP A 313 -13.96 -3.46 9.51
CA ASP A 313 -13.84 -4.88 9.21
C ASP A 313 -15.20 -5.58 8.94
N PRO A 314 -16.28 -5.35 9.75
CA PRO A 314 -17.59 -5.94 9.45
C PRO A 314 -18.20 -5.45 8.14
N GLN A 315 -18.01 -4.18 7.80
CA GLN A 315 -18.56 -3.61 6.58
C GLN A 315 -17.83 -4.13 5.34
N GLU A 316 -16.51 -4.34 5.41
CA GLU A 316 -15.77 -4.99 4.34
C GLU A 316 -16.19 -6.44 4.14
N VAL A 317 -16.32 -7.22 5.22
CA VAL A 317 -16.79 -8.63 5.12
C VAL A 317 -18.19 -8.69 4.54
N LYS A 318 -19.10 -7.77 4.92
CA LYS A 318 -20.42 -7.66 4.31
C LYS A 318 -20.33 -7.39 2.80
N ALA A 319 -19.50 -6.42 2.40
CA ALA A 319 -19.30 -6.09 0.99
C ALA A 319 -18.71 -7.25 0.18
N ILE A 320 -17.79 -8.01 0.76
CA ILE A 320 -17.23 -9.23 0.15
C ILE A 320 -18.33 -10.28 -0.03
N ARG A 321 -19.14 -10.55 0.99
CA ARG A 321 -20.26 -11.50 0.88
C ARG A 321 -21.27 -11.08 -0.18
N ASP A 322 -21.64 -9.81 -0.21
CA ASP A 322 -22.58 -9.26 -1.19
C ASP A 322 -22.03 -9.29 -2.63
N THR A 323 -20.70 -9.27 -2.79
CA THR A 323 -20.04 -9.35 -4.10
C THR A 323 -19.84 -10.78 -4.56
N PHE A 324 -19.32 -11.64 -3.68
CA PHE A 324 -18.89 -13.00 -4.02
C PHE A 324 -19.99 -14.06 -3.84
N GLY A 325 -21.06 -13.77 -3.11
CA GLY A 325 -22.09 -14.76 -2.81
C GLY A 325 -21.48 -16.02 -2.20
N ASP A 326 -21.86 -17.21 -2.71
CA ASP A 326 -21.33 -18.49 -2.23
C ASP A 326 -19.84 -18.71 -2.59
N ASP A 327 -19.29 -17.98 -3.54
CA ASP A 327 -17.88 -18.06 -3.88
C ASP A 327 -16.96 -17.61 -2.74
N VAL A 328 -17.48 -16.83 -1.76
CA VAL A 328 -16.73 -16.41 -0.57
C VAL A 328 -16.19 -17.60 0.25
N TYR A 329 -16.86 -18.73 0.21
CA TYR A 329 -16.44 -19.94 0.93
C TYR A 329 -15.30 -20.71 0.24
N ARG A 330 -14.97 -20.34 -1.00
CA ARG A 330 -13.91 -20.99 -1.80
C ARG A 330 -12.62 -20.20 -1.82
N ILE A 331 -12.67 -18.92 -1.50
CA ILE A 331 -11.51 -18.04 -1.52
C ILE A 331 -10.80 -17.98 -0.16
N ASN A 332 -9.54 -17.59 -0.19
CA ASN A 332 -8.86 -17.12 1.02
C ASN A 332 -8.97 -15.61 1.11
N ILE A 333 -9.14 -15.12 2.31
CA ILE A 333 -9.11 -13.70 2.66
C ILE A 333 -7.97 -13.51 3.67
N SER A 334 -7.14 -12.47 3.52
CA SER A 334 -6.24 -12.09 4.61
C SER A 334 -5.95 -10.59 4.63
N SER A 335 -5.70 -10.07 5.83
CA SER A 335 -5.18 -8.73 6.03
C SER A 335 -3.72 -8.76 6.44
N THR A 336 -2.85 -8.34 5.54
CA THR A 336 -1.40 -8.19 5.82
C THR A 336 -1.12 -7.01 6.75
N LYS A 337 -2.10 -6.12 6.99
CA LYS A 337 -1.99 -5.05 7.99
C LYS A 337 -1.88 -5.58 9.42
N SER A 338 -2.25 -6.83 9.67
CA SER A 338 -1.97 -7.51 10.95
C SER A 338 -0.47 -7.58 11.25
N MET A 339 0.38 -7.56 10.21
CA MET A 339 1.84 -7.64 10.28
C MET A 339 2.53 -6.30 10.05
N THR A 340 2.15 -5.59 8.99
CA THR A 340 2.80 -4.33 8.59
C THR A 340 2.26 -3.10 9.31
N GLY A 341 1.10 -3.20 9.98
CA GLY A 341 0.30 -2.03 10.31
C GLY A 341 -0.31 -1.41 9.04
N HIS A 342 -0.95 -0.27 9.19
CA HIS A 342 -1.59 0.46 8.11
C HIS A 342 -0.66 1.56 7.57
N LEU A 343 -0.09 1.38 6.39
CA LEU A 343 0.84 2.31 5.76
C LEU A 343 0.13 3.45 4.99
N LEU A 344 -1.14 3.71 5.26
CA LEU A 344 -1.96 4.76 4.65
C LEU A 344 -1.82 4.79 3.11
N GLY A 345 -1.29 5.88 2.54
CA GLY A 345 -1.13 6.01 1.09
C GLY A 345 -0.20 4.99 0.44
N ALA A 346 0.70 4.36 1.19
CA ALA A 346 1.56 3.27 0.71
C ALA A 346 0.93 1.89 0.84
N ALA A 347 -0.16 1.73 1.61
CA ALA A 347 -0.74 0.44 1.96
C ALA A 347 -1.07 -0.41 0.73
N GLY A 348 -1.80 0.15 -0.23
CA GLY A 348 -2.20 -0.59 -1.43
C GLY A 348 -1.04 -1.11 -2.27
N ALA A 349 0.12 -0.42 -2.29
CA ALA A 349 1.29 -0.87 -3.02
C ALA A 349 1.93 -2.11 -2.37
N VAL A 350 2.17 -2.08 -1.06
CA VAL A 350 2.75 -3.24 -0.36
C VAL A 350 1.78 -4.43 -0.36
N GLU A 351 0.48 -4.19 -0.29
CA GLU A 351 -0.57 -5.20 -0.36
C GLU A 351 -0.71 -5.82 -1.77
N ALA A 352 -0.61 -5.00 -2.82
CA ALA A 352 -0.52 -5.49 -4.19
C ALA A 352 0.73 -6.36 -4.39
N ILE A 353 1.88 -5.97 -3.83
CA ILE A 353 3.10 -6.81 -3.83
C ILE A 353 2.85 -8.14 -3.11
N ALA A 354 2.19 -8.13 -1.95
CA ALA A 354 1.82 -9.36 -1.24
C ALA A 354 0.93 -10.28 -2.08
N ALA A 355 -0.07 -9.71 -2.79
CA ALA A 355 -0.95 -10.46 -3.70
C ALA A 355 -0.17 -11.05 -4.90
N ILE A 356 0.73 -10.28 -5.52
CA ILE A 356 1.59 -10.74 -6.61
C ILE A 356 2.53 -11.87 -6.15
N LEU A 357 3.11 -11.74 -4.95
CA LEU A 357 3.98 -12.77 -4.39
C LEU A 357 3.20 -14.03 -3.98
N ALA A 358 1.94 -13.90 -3.57
CA ALA A 358 1.06 -15.04 -3.32
C ALA A 358 0.79 -15.82 -4.62
N ILE A 359 0.54 -15.14 -5.73
CA ILE A 359 0.41 -15.75 -7.07
C ILE A 359 1.70 -16.46 -7.48
N LYS A 360 2.85 -15.84 -7.26
CA LYS A 360 4.15 -16.38 -7.67
C LYS A 360 4.52 -17.64 -6.90
N ASN A 361 4.22 -17.69 -5.59
CA ASN A 361 4.71 -18.72 -4.68
C ASN A 361 3.65 -19.75 -4.31
N ASP A 362 2.39 -19.57 -4.72
CA ASP A 362 1.26 -20.42 -4.35
C ASP A 362 1.10 -20.58 -2.81
N ILE A 363 1.33 -19.46 -2.07
CA ILE A 363 1.20 -19.35 -0.62
C ILE A 363 0.46 -18.05 -0.29
N ILE A 364 -0.56 -18.14 0.57
CA ILE A 364 -1.33 -16.99 1.03
C ILE A 364 -0.84 -16.57 2.41
N PRO A 365 -0.40 -15.29 2.59
CA PRO A 365 0.01 -14.76 3.88
C PRO A 365 -1.15 -14.77 4.89
N PRO A 366 -0.88 -14.94 6.20
CA PRO A 366 -1.93 -14.98 7.21
C PRO A 366 -2.47 -13.60 7.60
N THR A 367 -3.66 -13.59 8.17
CA THR A 367 -4.08 -12.59 9.15
C THR A 367 -3.62 -13.08 10.52
N ILE A 368 -2.63 -12.43 11.13
CA ILE A 368 -2.14 -12.82 12.47
C ILE A 368 -2.97 -12.17 13.58
N ASN A 369 -2.74 -12.62 14.81
CA ASN A 369 -3.34 -12.09 16.03
C ASN A 369 -4.84 -12.36 16.17
N HIS A 370 -5.32 -13.44 15.59
CA HIS A 370 -6.68 -13.93 15.86
C HIS A 370 -6.66 -14.84 17.09
N PHE A 371 -7.41 -14.46 18.12
CA PHE A 371 -7.52 -15.15 19.40
C PHE A 371 -8.96 -15.52 19.74
N THR A 372 -9.91 -14.67 19.33
CA THR A 372 -11.33 -14.81 19.69
C THR A 372 -12.22 -14.58 18.47
N ASP A 373 -13.06 -15.58 18.17
CA ASP A 373 -14.05 -15.47 17.09
C ASP A 373 -15.06 -14.35 17.36
N ASP A 374 -15.28 -13.49 16.38
CA ASP A 374 -16.36 -12.50 16.42
C ASP A 374 -17.62 -13.11 15.81
N PRO A 375 -18.73 -13.21 16.57
CA PRO A 375 -19.99 -13.80 16.06
C PRO A 375 -20.62 -13.01 14.91
N ALA A 376 -20.14 -11.81 14.61
CA ALA A 376 -20.56 -11.05 13.42
C ALA A 376 -20.05 -11.65 12.10
N PHE A 377 -19.04 -12.51 12.15
CA PHE A 377 -18.45 -13.14 10.98
C PHE A 377 -18.91 -14.60 10.83
N ASP A 378 -19.18 -15.00 9.59
CA ASP A 378 -19.49 -16.39 9.28
C ASP A 378 -18.22 -17.25 9.43
N PRO A 379 -18.21 -18.24 10.34
CA PRO A 379 -17.03 -19.07 10.60
C PRO A 379 -16.61 -19.97 9.42
N LYS A 380 -17.43 -20.06 8.37
CA LYS A 380 -17.09 -20.80 7.16
C LYS A 380 -16.16 -20.00 6.22
N ILE A 381 -16.06 -18.69 6.41
CA ILE A 381 -15.17 -17.84 5.62
C ILE A 381 -13.72 -18.10 6.06
N ASN A 382 -12.84 -18.34 5.09
CA ASN A 382 -11.43 -18.59 5.37
C ASN A 382 -10.63 -17.26 5.43
N PHE A 383 -10.51 -16.68 6.62
CA PHE A 383 -9.71 -15.48 6.87
C PHE A 383 -8.20 -15.75 6.95
N THR A 384 -7.76 -16.95 6.67
CA THR A 384 -6.33 -17.35 6.71
C THR A 384 -5.68 -17.03 8.06
N PHE A 385 -6.36 -17.34 9.17
CA PHE A 385 -5.90 -16.95 10.49
C PHE A 385 -4.57 -17.59 10.92
N ASN A 386 -3.70 -16.77 11.48
CA ASN A 386 -2.47 -17.07 12.22
C ASN A 386 -1.38 -17.85 11.47
N LYS A 387 -1.68 -18.54 10.37
CA LYS A 387 -0.69 -19.32 9.61
C LYS A 387 -0.91 -19.16 8.11
N ALA A 388 0.19 -18.96 7.39
CA ALA A 388 0.17 -18.98 5.93
C ALA A 388 -0.38 -20.31 5.40
N GLN A 389 -1.14 -20.23 4.31
CA GLN A 389 -1.77 -21.42 3.70
C GLN A 389 -1.21 -21.64 2.30
N LYS A 390 -0.73 -22.86 2.03
CA LYS A 390 -0.37 -23.30 0.69
C LYS A 390 -1.62 -23.51 -0.14
N ARG A 391 -1.70 -22.82 -1.27
CA ARG A 391 -2.81 -22.92 -2.21
C ARG A 391 -2.35 -22.40 -3.56
N VAL A 392 -2.74 -23.05 -4.64
CA VAL A 392 -2.56 -22.50 -6.00
C VAL A 392 -3.36 -21.20 -6.11
N VAL A 393 -2.68 -20.10 -6.38
CA VAL A 393 -3.27 -18.78 -6.56
C VAL A 393 -3.09 -18.37 -8.02
N ARG A 394 -4.17 -18.43 -8.79
CA ARG A 394 -4.18 -17.98 -10.18
C ARG A 394 -4.57 -16.54 -10.30
N VAL A 395 -5.53 -16.09 -9.49
CA VAL A 395 -6.04 -14.72 -9.51
C VAL A 395 -6.15 -14.20 -8.08
N ALA A 396 -5.60 -13.03 -7.84
CA ALA A 396 -5.68 -12.32 -6.56
C ALA A 396 -6.22 -10.90 -6.74
N GLN A 397 -7.07 -10.48 -5.83
CA GLN A 397 -7.62 -9.13 -5.71
C GLN A 397 -7.04 -8.43 -4.49
N SER A 398 -6.74 -7.13 -4.57
CA SER A 398 -6.29 -6.32 -3.44
C SER A 398 -7.16 -5.06 -3.31
N ASN A 399 -7.70 -4.82 -2.11
CA ASN A 399 -8.64 -3.75 -1.81
C ASN A 399 -8.01 -2.66 -0.95
N GLY A 400 -8.28 -1.41 -1.27
CA GLY A 400 -7.92 -0.25 -0.45
C GLY A 400 -9.11 0.69 -0.29
N PHE A 401 -9.48 1.01 0.96
CA PHE A 401 -10.61 1.90 1.29
C PHE A 401 -10.09 3.06 2.12
N GLY A 402 -10.27 4.29 1.63
CA GLY A 402 -9.70 5.50 2.20
C GLY A 402 -10.72 6.45 2.80
N PHE A 403 -10.28 7.24 3.76
CA PHE A 403 -11.03 8.40 4.24
C PHE A 403 -11.45 9.29 3.07
N GLY A 404 -12.63 9.93 3.17
CA GLY A 404 -13.29 10.57 2.04
C GLY A 404 -14.21 9.63 1.27
N GLY A 405 -14.26 8.33 1.66
CA GLY A 405 -15.02 7.28 0.98
C GLY A 405 -14.36 6.84 -0.34
N HIS A 406 -13.06 7.01 -0.47
CA HIS A 406 -12.31 6.59 -1.67
C HIS A 406 -12.07 5.09 -1.63
N ASN A 407 -12.60 4.36 -2.60
CA ASN A 407 -12.41 2.91 -2.72
C ASN A 407 -11.68 2.59 -4.02
N ALA A 408 -10.67 1.72 -3.93
CA ALA A 408 -9.93 1.20 -5.08
C ALA A 408 -9.67 -0.30 -4.91
N SER A 409 -9.72 -1.04 -6.01
CA SER A 409 -9.46 -2.48 -6.04
C SER A 409 -8.69 -2.83 -7.31
N VAL A 410 -7.67 -3.67 -7.18
CA VAL A 410 -6.81 -4.11 -8.28
C VAL A 410 -6.80 -5.63 -8.36
N ILE A 411 -6.72 -6.18 -9.58
CA ILE A 411 -6.72 -7.62 -9.82
C ILE A 411 -5.48 -8.02 -10.61
N PHE A 412 -4.77 -9.01 -10.07
CA PHE A 412 -3.61 -9.63 -10.69
C PHE A 412 -3.90 -11.09 -11.02
N LYS A 413 -3.34 -11.56 -12.13
CA LYS A 413 -3.46 -12.94 -12.61
C LYS A 413 -2.08 -13.53 -12.83
N LYS A 414 -1.94 -14.83 -12.57
CA LYS A 414 -0.75 -15.60 -12.93
C LYS A 414 -0.48 -15.44 -14.41
N TYR A 415 0.73 -15.02 -14.74
CA TYR A 415 1.12 -14.87 -16.14
C TYR A 415 1.28 -16.25 -16.79
N GLU A 416 0.67 -16.40 -17.94
CA GLU A 416 0.78 -17.54 -18.83
C GLU A 416 1.14 -17.01 -20.23
N ASP A 417 2.12 -17.65 -20.91
CA ASP A 417 2.62 -17.27 -22.23
C ASP A 417 1.56 -17.38 -23.34
#